data_793df1efc136d2dbdbba1418e22ac582
#
_entry.id   793df1efc136d2dbdbba1418e22ac582
#
_cell.length_a   1.000
_cell.length_b   1.000
_cell.length_c   1.000
_cell.angle_alpha   90.00
_cell.angle_beta   90.00
_cell.angle_gamma   90.00
#
_symmetry.space_group_name_H-M   'P 1'
#
loop_
_entity.id
_entity.type
_entity.pdbx_description
1 polymer ?
#
loop_
_entity_poly.entity_id
_entity_poly.type
_entity_poly.pdbx_seq_one_letter_code
_entity_poly.pdbx_strand_id
1 'polypeptide(L)'
;MKKAILAGVVILVVVGCLIITLQDDTKDHIKVGIRSDSTGAYDSDGMIITWVVENESTNEVHFDKGKIAQITVNGEPYAFEEDVVFLKPNEKYSVDIHIPYPIVRENGSNTIKIIATTKNGTVATYKETFRR
;
A
#
# COMPACT_ATOMS: atom_id res chain seq x y z
N MET A 1 -34.30 5.86 -32.32
CA MET A 1 -33.99 5.99 -32.24
C MET A 1 -34.03 5.90 -31.94
N LYS A 2 -34.03 5.47 -31.56
CA LYS A 2 -33.77 5.49 -31.20
C LYS A 2 -33.34 5.12 -31.02
N LYS A 3 -33.31 4.49 -31.06
CA LYS A 3 -32.70 4.13 -30.86
C LYS A 3 -31.87 4.18 -30.73
N ALA A 4 -31.92 4.05 -31.11
CA ALA A 4 -30.94 4.14 -30.97
C ALA A 4 -30.50 4.52 -30.16
N ILE A 5 -30.79 4.40 -29.74
CA ILE A 5 -30.26 4.59 -28.98
C ILE A 5 -30.24 4.00 -28.34
N LEU A 6 -30.77 3.30 -28.30
CA LEU A 6 -30.47 2.67 -27.83
C LEU A 6 -29.80 2.08 -28.06
N ALA A 7 -30.06 1.84 -28.82
CA ALA A 7 -29.14 1.27 -29.16
C ALA A 7 -28.14 1.78 -28.84
N GLY A 8 -28.18 2.61 -29.23
CA GLY A 8 -27.16 3.19 -28.92
C GLY A 8 -27.03 2.99 -27.61
N VAL A 9 -27.92 2.91 -27.13
CA VAL A 9 -27.83 2.86 -25.89
C VAL A 9 -27.57 1.67 -25.48
N VAL A 10 -28.03 0.81 -26.00
CA VAL A 10 -27.78 -0.30 -25.55
C VAL A 10 -26.58 -0.67 -25.82
N ILE A 11 -26.22 -0.47 -26.74
CA ILE A 11 -25.07 -0.64 -27.00
C ILE A 11 -24.52 0.07 -26.18
N LEU A 12 -25.13 0.95 -25.91
CA LEU A 12 -24.70 1.69 -25.06
C LEU A 12 -24.61 1.10 -23.85
N VAL A 13 -25.38 0.35 -23.49
CA VAL A 13 -25.32 -0.24 -22.29
C VAL A 13 -24.21 -1.14 -22.24
N VAL A 14 -24.02 -1.89 -23.15
CA VAL A 14 -22.95 -2.76 -23.20
C VAL A 14 -21.72 -2.02 -23.24
N VAL A 15 -21.71 -1.02 -23.96
CA VAL A 15 -20.56 -0.21 -24.07
C VAL A 15 -20.29 0.46 -22.79
N GLY A 16 -21.29 0.87 -22.10
CA GLY A 16 -21.09 1.51 -20.84
C GLY A 16 -20.35 0.62 -19.87
N CYS A 17 -20.69 -0.63 -19.83
CA CYS A 17 -19.99 -1.54 -18.94
C CYS A 17 -18.55 -1.68 -19.29
N LEU A 18 -18.25 -1.71 -20.56
CA LEU A 18 -16.87 -1.84 -20.97
C LEU A 18 -16.05 -0.63 -20.58
N ILE A 19 -16.64 0.53 -20.72
CA ILE A 19 -15.95 1.74 -20.38
C ILE A 19 -15.63 1.78 -18.90
N ILE A 20 -16.53 1.35 -18.09
CA ILE A 20 -16.30 1.31 -16.65
C ILE A 20 -15.14 0.38 -16.34
N THR A 21 -15.11 -0.75 -16.99
CA THR A 21 -14.02 -1.68 -16.77
C THR A 21 -12.68 -1.08 -17.15
N LEU A 22 -12.66 -0.35 -18.26
CA LEU A 22 -11.42 0.28 -18.68
C LEU A 22 -10.98 1.34 -17.70
N GLN A 23 -11.90 2.04 -17.10
CA GLN A 23 -11.54 3.03 -16.10
C GLN A 23 -10.89 2.39 -14.91
N ASP A 24 -11.38 1.23 -14.50
CA ASP A 24 -10.79 0.55 -13.40
C ASP A 24 -9.34 0.14 -13.69
N ASP A 25 -9.07 -0.19 -14.94
CA ASP A 25 -7.72 -0.59 -15.32
C ASP A 25 -6.72 0.55 -15.26
N THR A 26 -7.19 1.80 -15.23
CA THR A 26 -6.28 2.94 -15.16
C THR A 26 -6.01 3.41 -13.74
N LYS A 27 -6.66 2.81 -12.76
CA LYS A 27 -6.44 3.18 -11.37
C LYS A 27 -5.22 2.47 -10.82
N ASP A 28 -4.60 3.12 -9.85
CA ASP A 28 -3.52 2.50 -9.12
C ASP A 28 -4.10 1.44 -8.19
N HIS A 29 -3.51 0.26 -8.20
CA HIS A 29 -3.87 -0.82 -7.29
C HIS A 29 -2.60 -1.22 -6.57
N ILE A 30 -2.48 -0.87 -5.30
CA ILE A 30 -1.31 -1.20 -4.52
C ILE A 30 -1.72 -1.95 -3.26
N LYS A 31 -0.83 -2.79 -2.78
CA LYS A 31 -1.05 -3.59 -1.59
C LYS A 31 0.12 -3.38 -0.65
N VAL A 32 -0.17 -3.16 0.62
CA VAL A 32 0.84 -2.93 1.63
C VAL A 32 0.71 -4.00 2.70
N GLY A 33 1.82 -4.48 3.22
CA GLY A 33 1.78 -5.47 4.28
C GLY A 33 3.10 -5.60 5.00
N ILE A 34 3.12 -6.50 5.98
CA ILE A 34 4.32 -6.88 6.70
C ILE A 34 4.49 -8.38 6.47
N ARG A 35 5.71 -8.78 6.13
CA ARG A 35 5.96 -10.19 5.86
C ARG A 35 5.79 -11.01 7.12
N SER A 36 5.12 -12.13 6.96
CA SER A 36 4.77 -12.98 8.10
C SER A 36 6.00 -13.59 8.77
N ASP A 37 7.07 -13.81 8.02
CA ASP A 37 8.27 -14.41 8.57
C ASP A 37 9.09 -13.42 9.42
N SER A 38 8.75 -12.13 9.38
CA SER A 38 9.41 -11.13 10.21
C SER A 38 8.50 -10.63 11.33
N THR A 39 7.29 -11.17 11.43
CA THR A 39 6.31 -10.71 12.41
C THR A 39 6.79 -11.01 13.81
N GLY A 40 6.81 -9.97 14.65
CA GLY A 40 7.13 -10.15 16.05
C GLY A 40 8.58 -10.49 16.33
N ALA A 41 9.47 -10.20 15.40
CA ALA A 41 10.89 -10.48 15.61
C ALA A 41 11.50 -9.41 16.51
N TYR A 42 11.51 -9.67 17.79
CA TYR A 42 12.14 -8.80 18.78
C TYR A 42 13.56 -9.26 19.08
N ASP A 43 14.45 -8.30 19.32
CA ASP A 43 15.81 -8.59 19.75
C ASP A 43 16.11 -7.76 20.99
N SER A 44 17.39 -7.69 21.38
CA SER A 44 17.78 -6.95 22.58
C SER A 44 17.64 -5.44 22.41
N ASP A 45 17.57 -4.97 21.17
CA ASP A 45 17.57 -3.52 20.87
C ASP A 45 16.23 -3.00 20.40
N GLY A 46 15.31 -3.85 20.00
CA GLY A 46 14.03 -3.40 19.46
C GLY A 46 13.29 -4.47 18.70
N MET A 47 12.59 -4.07 17.68
CA MET A 47 11.78 -4.96 16.85
C MET A 47 12.18 -4.81 15.39
N ILE A 48 12.27 -5.95 14.68
CA ILE A 48 12.56 -5.96 13.26
C ILE A 48 11.29 -6.34 12.51
N ILE A 49 10.94 -5.56 11.51
CA ILE A 49 9.84 -5.89 10.60
C ILE A 49 10.31 -5.73 9.16
N THR A 50 9.71 -6.50 8.27
CA THR A 50 9.91 -6.34 6.85
C THR A 50 8.59 -5.88 6.26
N TRP A 51 8.52 -4.64 5.77
CA TRP A 51 7.31 -4.18 5.12
C TRP A 51 7.41 -4.37 3.61
N VAL A 52 6.27 -4.51 2.97
CA VAL A 52 6.19 -4.79 1.55
C VAL A 52 5.14 -3.90 0.92
N VAL A 53 5.46 -3.34 -0.24
CA VAL A 53 4.50 -2.65 -1.09
C VAL A 53 4.52 -3.32 -2.45
N GLU A 54 3.36 -3.66 -2.96
CA GLU A 54 3.24 -4.35 -4.25
C GLU A 54 2.36 -3.54 -5.19
N ASN A 55 2.81 -3.37 -6.43
CA ASN A 55 2.00 -2.76 -7.46
C ASN A 55 1.20 -3.86 -8.15
N GLU A 56 -0.10 -3.91 -7.87
CA GLU A 56 -1.01 -4.87 -8.50
C GLU A 56 -1.71 -4.27 -9.72
N SER A 57 -1.25 -3.11 -10.17
CA SER A 57 -1.81 -2.45 -11.35
C SER A 57 -1.21 -3.01 -12.62
N THR A 58 -1.90 -2.76 -13.73
CA THR A 58 -1.37 -3.09 -15.04
C THR A 58 -0.42 -2.01 -15.55
N ASN A 59 -0.31 -0.89 -14.85
CA ASN A 59 0.54 0.22 -15.20
C ASN A 59 1.55 0.50 -14.11
N GLU A 60 2.59 1.27 -14.46
CA GLU A 60 3.56 1.74 -13.49
C GLU A 60 2.87 2.68 -12.51
N VAL A 61 3.20 2.57 -11.22
CA VAL A 61 2.63 3.42 -10.18
C VAL A 61 3.73 4.32 -9.64
N HIS A 62 3.43 5.60 -9.49
CA HIS A 62 4.39 6.59 -9.02
C HIS A 62 4.04 7.10 -7.63
N PHE A 63 5.06 7.47 -6.88
CA PHE A 63 4.93 8.01 -5.53
C PHE A 63 5.74 9.29 -5.43
N ASP A 64 5.31 10.21 -4.60
CA ASP A 64 6.18 11.30 -4.19
C ASP A 64 7.23 10.73 -3.24
N LYS A 65 8.36 11.41 -3.14
CA LYS A 65 9.44 10.95 -2.29
C LYS A 65 8.96 10.75 -0.86
N GLY A 66 9.24 9.60 -0.30
CA GLY A 66 8.86 9.26 1.06
C GLY A 66 7.42 8.81 1.22
N LYS A 67 6.62 8.82 0.14
CA LYS A 67 5.21 8.44 0.25
C LYS A 67 4.95 6.97 -0.04
N ILE A 68 5.95 6.23 -0.48
CA ILE A 68 5.78 4.81 -0.70
C ILE A 68 5.54 4.09 0.63
N ALA A 69 6.03 4.64 1.73
CA ALA A 69 5.74 4.09 3.05
C ALA A 69 5.85 5.18 4.10
N GLN A 70 4.77 5.42 4.82
CA GLN A 70 4.76 6.27 5.99
C GLN A 70 4.37 5.39 7.16
N ILE A 71 5.21 5.34 8.18
CA ILE A 71 5.08 4.38 9.26
C ILE A 71 4.76 5.09 10.56
N THR A 72 3.78 4.59 11.30
CA THR A 72 3.54 5.02 12.67
C THR A 72 3.72 3.81 13.59
N VAL A 73 4.27 4.07 14.76
CA VAL A 73 4.48 3.06 15.78
C VAL A 73 3.74 3.54 17.03
N ASN A 74 2.77 2.77 17.46
CA ASN A 74 1.95 3.10 18.63
C ASN A 74 1.34 4.51 18.53
N GLY A 75 0.94 4.88 17.30
CA GLY A 75 0.30 6.17 17.05
C GLY A 75 1.23 7.33 16.78
N GLU A 76 2.55 7.13 16.87
CA GLU A 76 3.52 8.18 16.65
C GLU A 76 4.25 7.97 15.32
N PRO A 77 4.48 9.04 14.56
CA PRO A 77 5.22 8.89 13.30
C PRO A 77 6.64 8.37 13.57
N TYR A 78 7.07 7.43 12.76
CA TYR A 78 8.43 6.91 12.83
C TYR A 78 9.21 7.43 11.63
N ALA A 79 10.30 8.14 11.89
CA ALA A 79 11.11 8.72 10.83
C ALA A 79 11.77 7.64 9.99
N PHE A 80 11.42 7.62 8.71
CA PHE A 80 11.90 6.61 7.79
C PHE A 80 11.88 7.21 6.40
N GLU A 81 13.00 7.15 5.72
CA GLU A 81 13.12 7.69 4.37
C GLU A 81 13.28 6.59 3.35
N GLU A 82 12.63 6.75 2.23
CA GLU A 82 12.71 5.80 1.14
C GLU A 82 12.78 6.56 -0.17
N ASP A 83 13.75 6.22 -1.01
CA ASP A 83 13.98 6.93 -2.26
C ASP A 83 13.22 6.37 -3.45
N VAL A 84 12.58 5.22 -3.28
CA VAL A 84 11.83 4.61 -4.38
C VAL A 84 10.62 5.48 -4.68
N VAL A 85 10.46 5.86 -5.95
CA VAL A 85 9.38 6.74 -6.37
C VAL A 85 8.49 6.12 -7.43
N PHE A 86 8.75 4.88 -7.83
CA PHE A 86 7.85 4.18 -8.73
C PHE A 86 8.03 2.69 -8.63
N LEU A 87 6.98 1.95 -8.99
CA LEU A 87 6.99 0.49 -9.08
C LEU A 87 6.40 0.09 -10.42
N LYS A 88 7.06 -0.84 -11.09
CA LYS A 88 6.55 -1.40 -12.34
C LYS A 88 5.38 -2.35 -12.03
N PRO A 89 4.57 -2.69 -13.05
CA PRO A 89 3.47 -3.63 -12.82
C PRO A 89 3.98 -4.93 -12.19
N ASN A 90 3.28 -5.39 -11.17
CA ASN A 90 3.57 -6.61 -10.44
C ASN A 90 4.88 -6.59 -9.66
N GLU A 91 5.52 -5.44 -9.57
CA GLU A 91 6.75 -5.31 -8.79
C GLU A 91 6.44 -5.21 -7.31
N LYS A 92 7.24 -5.90 -6.51
CA LYS A 92 7.18 -5.80 -5.05
C LYS A 92 8.45 -5.11 -4.56
N TYR A 93 8.29 -4.27 -3.57
CA TYR A 93 9.41 -3.62 -2.93
C TYR A 93 9.31 -3.87 -1.43
N SER A 94 10.37 -4.39 -0.83
CA SER A 94 10.37 -4.71 0.59
C SER A 94 11.63 -4.20 1.25
N VAL A 95 11.51 -3.81 2.50
CA VAL A 95 12.62 -3.27 3.28
C VAL A 95 12.52 -3.76 4.71
N ASP A 96 13.65 -4.14 5.28
CA ASP A 96 13.76 -4.48 6.69
C ASP A 96 13.97 -3.20 7.48
N ILE A 97 13.22 -3.04 8.56
CA ILE A 97 13.36 -1.89 9.45
C ILE A 97 13.59 -2.39 10.86
N HIS A 98 14.52 -1.77 11.55
CA HIS A 98 14.75 -2.02 12.96
C HIS A 98 14.23 -0.82 13.76
N ILE A 99 13.23 -1.06 14.60
CA ILE A 99 12.62 -0.02 15.40
C ILE A 99 13.09 -0.20 16.84
N PRO A 100 13.91 0.73 17.34
CA PRO A 100 14.53 0.54 18.65
C PRO A 100 13.58 0.78 19.81
N TYR A 101 13.91 0.23 20.97
CA TYR A 101 13.28 0.64 22.22
C TYR A 101 13.78 2.03 22.57
N PRO A 102 12.96 2.91 23.12
CA PRO A 102 11.60 2.67 23.58
C PRO A 102 10.52 3.04 22.56
N ILE A 103 10.87 3.26 21.29
CA ILE A 103 9.88 3.58 20.26
C ILE A 103 8.86 2.43 20.20
N VAL A 104 9.34 1.18 20.16
CA VAL A 104 8.47 0.05 20.45
C VAL A 104 8.62 -0.28 21.92
N ARG A 105 7.55 -0.76 22.52
CA ARG A 105 7.57 -1.14 23.93
C ARG A 105 8.28 -2.48 24.08
N GLU A 106 9.07 -2.60 25.12
CA GLU A 106 9.78 -3.84 25.39
C GLU A 106 8.82 -4.94 25.81
N ASN A 107 7.75 -4.58 26.48
CA ASN A 107 6.73 -5.53 26.93
C ASN A 107 5.36 -5.03 26.52
N GLY A 108 4.46 -5.96 26.22
CA GLY A 108 3.11 -5.63 25.86
C GLY A 108 2.90 -5.58 24.35
N SER A 109 1.96 -4.77 23.93
CA SER A 109 1.55 -4.70 22.52
C SER A 109 2.17 -3.51 21.81
N ASN A 110 2.56 -3.71 20.57
CA ASN A 110 3.02 -2.65 19.69
C ASN A 110 2.20 -2.68 18.41
N THR A 111 1.68 -1.53 18.01
CA THR A 111 0.87 -1.42 16.81
C THR A 111 1.66 -0.65 15.74
N ILE A 112 1.84 -1.28 14.60
CA ILE A 112 2.54 -0.71 13.47
C ILE A 112 1.51 -0.44 12.38
N LYS A 113 1.53 0.78 11.84
CA LYS A 113 0.67 1.15 10.73
C LYS A 113 1.52 1.67 9.60
N ILE A 114 1.26 1.19 8.38
CA ILE A 114 1.99 1.59 7.20
C ILE A 114 1.01 2.14 6.20
N ILE A 115 1.30 3.31 5.67
CA ILE A 115 0.47 3.97 4.67
C ILE A 115 1.31 4.23 3.43
N ALA A 116 0.82 3.80 2.28
CA ALA A 116 1.43 4.11 1.00
C ALA A 116 0.45 4.98 0.23
N THR A 117 0.92 6.10 -0.31
CA THR A 117 0.09 7.04 -1.05
C THR A 117 0.71 7.27 -2.42
N THR A 118 -0.03 6.97 -3.48
CA THR A 118 0.46 7.16 -4.83
C THR A 118 0.31 8.61 -5.25
N LYS A 119 1.01 8.98 -6.31
CA LYS A 119 0.93 10.34 -6.85
C LYS A 119 -0.47 10.68 -7.30
N ASN A 120 -1.25 9.68 -7.71
CA ASN A 120 -2.64 9.88 -8.15
C ASN A 120 -3.62 9.90 -6.98
N GLY A 121 -3.13 9.78 -5.75
CA GLY A 121 -3.99 9.89 -4.58
C GLY A 121 -4.56 8.58 -4.04
N THR A 122 -4.18 7.45 -4.60
CA THR A 122 -4.60 6.17 -4.06
C THR A 122 -3.85 5.90 -2.76
N VAL A 123 -4.57 5.48 -1.74
CA VAL A 123 -4.00 5.23 -0.42
C VAL A 123 -4.24 3.77 -0.05
N ALA A 124 -3.19 3.09 0.37
CA ALA A 124 -3.28 1.75 0.91
C ALA A 124 -2.73 1.78 2.33
N THR A 125 -3.39 1.07 3.23
CA THR A 125 -3.03 1.08 4.63
C THR A 125 -2.96 -0.34 5.15
N TYR A 126 -1.97 -0.60 5.97
CA TYR A 126 -1.85 -1.87 6.68
C TYR A 126 -1.57 -1.57 8.14
N LYS A 127 -2.22 -2.31 9.04
CA LYS A 127 -2.05 -2.10 10.48
C LYS A 127 -2.01 -3.45 11.15
N GLU A 128 -1.05 -3.64 12.01
CA GLU A 128 -0.92 -4.89 12.74
C GLU A 128 -0.42 -4.63 14.15
N THR A 129 -0.90 -5.42 15.10
CA THR A 129 -0.48 -5.34 16.48
C THR A 129 0.33 -6.59 16.81
N PHE A 130 1.52 -6.38 17.34
CA PHE A 130 2.43 -7.43 17.76
C PHE A 130 2.51 -7.41 19.28
N ARG A 131 2.48 -8.59 19.88
CA ARG A 131 2.55 -8.69 21.32
C ARG A 131 3.83 -9.39 21.71
N ARG A 132 4.47 -8.87 22.71
CA ARG A 132 5.67 -9.48 23.24
C ARG A 132 5.45 -10.00 24.65
#